data_4a5c07b301f513236c766a601c5f0dca
#
_entry.id   4a5c07b301f513236c766a601c5f0dca
#
_cell.length_a   1.000
_cell.length_b   1.000
_cell.length_c   1.000
_cell.angle_alpha   90.00
_cell.angle_beta   90.00
_cell.angle_gamma   90.00
#
_symmetry.space_group_name_H-M   'P 1'
#
loop_
_entity.id
_entity.type
_entity.pdbx_description
1 polymer ?
#
loop_
_entity_poly.entity_id
_entity_poly.type
_entity_poly.pdbx_seq_one_letter_code
_entity_poly.pdbx_strand_id
1 'polypeptide(L)'
;AATATAFTAEAIAFSLAMYVPYQPEKLIVCGGGAKNPTMMRFIRQRLNKVEVISAEELGWDTDAVEAQGFAFMAVRRLYNMPISFPGTTGVPVPMVGGEIFEPTLNEGRR
;
A
#
# COMPACT_ATOMS: atom_id res chain seq x y z
N ALA A 1 12.38 -15.24 11.57
CA ALA A 1 11.05 -15.01 11.01
C ALA A 1 10.10 -14.34 12.02
N ALA A 2 9.84 -14.93 13.19
CA ALA A 2 8.88 -14.38 14.17
C ALA A 2 9.22 -12.96 14.65
N THR A 3 10.48 -12.64 14.88
CA THR A 3 10.96 -11.32 15.32
C THR A 3 10.68 -10.25 14.27
N ALA A 4 10.95 -10.52 13.00
CA ALA A 4 10.68 -9.57 11.92
C ALA A 4 9.17 -9.30 11.77
N THR A 5 8.35 -10.35 11.89
CA THR A 5 6.89 -10.23 11.85
C THR A 5 6.36 -9.40 13.03
N ALA A 6 6.90 -9.61 14.24
CA ALA A 6 6.56 -8.83 15.41
C ALA A 6 6.97 -7.36 15.25
N PHE A 7 8.17 -7.11 14.70
CA PHE A 7 8.64 -5.75 14.41
C PHE A 7 7.73 -5.02 13.44
N THR A 8 7.27 -5.70 12.37
CA THR A 8 6.33 -5.09 11.42
C THR A 8 5.01 -4.69 12.10
N ALA A 9 4.45 -5.55 12.94
CA ALA A 9 3.23 -5.25 13.68
C ALA A 9 3.41 -4.05 14.64
N GLU A 10 4.58 -3.97 15.30
CA GLU A 10 4.95 -2.85 16.17
C GLU A 10 5.09 -1.55 15.39
N ALA A 11 5.74 -1.60 14.22
CA ALA A 11 5.92 -0.44 13.35
C ALA A 11 4.57 0.11 12.85
N ILE A 12 3.64 -0.77 12.49
CA ILE A 12 2.27 -0.39 12.10
C ILE A 12 1.56 0.31 13.26
N ALA A 13 1.56 -0.29 14.44
CA ALA A 13 0.89 0.27 15.61
C ALA A 13 1.49 1.63 16.01
N PHE A 14 2.82 1.74 16.01
CA PHE A 14 3.54 2.98 16.28
C PHE A 14 3.19 4.06 15.24
N SER A 15 3.19 3.71 13.95
CA SER A 15 2.88 4.67 12.88
C SER A 15 1.45 5.19 12.98
N LEU A 16 0.48 4.33 13.30
CA LEU A 16 -0.90 4.77 13.52
C LEU A 16 -1.00 5.73 14.71
N ALA A 17 -0.31 5.45 15.81
CA ALA A 17 -0.33 6.30 16.99
C ALA A 17 0.35 7.66 16.76
N MET A 18 1.41 7.71 15.95
CA MET A 18 2.21 8.92 15.74
C MET A 18 1.71 9.83 14.64
N TYR A 19 1.16 9.26 13.57
CA TYR A 19 0.89 9.99 12.34
C TYR A 19 -0.58 10.09 11.96
N VAL A 20 -1.45 9.27 12.56
CA VAL A 20 -2.89 9.36 12.31
C VAL A 20 -3.51 10.23 13.40
N PRO A 21 -4.14 11.38 13.06
CA PRO A 21 -4.61 12.37 14.04
C PRO A 21 -5.86 11.91 14.83
N TYR A 22 -6.41 10.78 14.48
CA TYR A 22 -7.55 10.15 15.14
C TYR A 22 -7.33 8.64 15.24
N GLN A 23 -7.94 8.01 16.23
CA GLN A 23 -7.90 6.54 16.32
C GLN A 23 -8.85 5.95 15.26
N PRO A 24 -8.37 5.15 14.31
CA PRO A 24 -9.24 4.49 13.35
C PRO A 24 -10.10 3.44 14.05
N GLU A 25 -11.34 3.30 13.62
CA GLU A 25 -12.21 2.22 14.10
C GLU A 25 -11.82 0.88 13.48
N LYS A 26 -11.32 0.92 12.24
CA LYS A 26 -11.01 -0.27 11.44
C LYS A 26 -9.69 -0.09 10.68
N LEU A 27 -8.87 -1.15 10.67
CA LEU A 27 -7.68 -1.30 9.84
C LEU A 27 -7.88 -2.45 8.87
N ILE A 28 -7.87 -2.14 7.58
CA ILE A 28 -7.94 -3.14 6.51
C ILE A 28 -6.53 -3.44 6.05
N VAL A 29 -6.13 -4.69 6.15
CA VAL A 29 -4.81 -5.17 5.72
C VAL A 29 -4.93 -5.84 4.37
N CYS A 30 -4.12 -5.42 3.40
CA CYS A 30 -4.05 -5.99 2.05
C CYS A 30 -2.62 -6.41 1.70
N GLY A 31 -2.46 -7.08 0.54
CA GLY A 31 -1.19 -7.61 0.08
C GLY A 31 -0.76 -8.89 0.80
N GLY A 32 0.46 -9.36 0.54
CA GLY A 32 0.95 -10.65 1.06
C GLY A 32 0.99 -10.76 2.58
N GLY A 33 1.10 -9.64 3.30
CA GLY A 33 1.07 -9.61 4.77
C GLY A 33 -0.27 -10.05 5.36
N ALA A 34 -1.39 -9.78 4.69
CA ALA A 34 -2.73 -10.18 5.10
C ALA A 34 -2.91 -11.71 5.11
N LYS A 35 -2.18 -12.41 4.22
CA LYS A 35 -2.18 -13.89 4.12
C LYS A 35 -1.32 -14.57 5.22
N ASN A 36 -0.58 -13.79 6.01
CA ASN A 36 0.26 -14.31 7.09
C ASN A 36 -0.52 -14.29 8.43
N PRO A 37 -0.99 -15.43 8.94
CA PRO A 37 -1.81 -15.49 10.16
C PRO A 37 -1.05 -15.01 11.41
N THR A 38 0.27 -15.18 11.44
CA THR A 38 1.10 -14.69 12.55
C THR A 38 1.20 -13.18 12.53
N MET A 39 1.35 -12.57 11.35
CA MET A 39 1.34 -11.11 11.17
C MET A 39 0.00 -10.52 11.63
N MET A 40 -1.10 -11.03 11.10
CA MET A 40 -2.45 -10.58 11.45
C MET A 40 -2.73 -10.71 12.95
N ARG A 41 -2.32 -11.81 13.56
CA ARG A 41 -2.43 -12.00 15.02
C ARG A 41 -1.65 -10.93 15.79
N PHE A 42 -0.40 -10.64 15.41
CA PHE A 42 0.41 -9.64 16.09
C PHE A 42 -0.16 -8.23 15.92
N ILE A 43 -0.64 -7.87 14.73
CA ILE A 43 -1.29 -6.58 14.49
C ILE A 43 -2.54 -6.45 15.38
N ARG A 44 -3.41 -7.47 15.42
CA ARG A 44 -4.61 -7.49 16.29
C ARG A 44 -4.26 -7.36 17.78
N GLN A 45 -3.19 -7.99 18.23
CA GLN A 45 -2.72 -7.88 19.62
C GLN A 45 -2.24 -6.47 19.97
N ARG A 46 -1.57 -5.78 19.04
CA ARG A 46 -1.08 -4.41 19.25
C ARG A 46 -2.18 -3.37 19.13
N LEU A 47 -3.12 -3.59 18.26
CA LEU A 47 -4.23 -2.68 17.98
C LEU A 47 -5.56 -3.19 18.59
N ASN A 48 -5.55 -3.49 19.88
CA ASN A 48 -6.66 -4.12 20.59
C ASN A 48 -7.96 -3.30 20.64
N LYS A 49 -7.91 -2.02 20.28
CA LYS A 49 -9.06 -1.11 20.19
C LYS A 49 -9.48 -0.82 18.75
N VAL A 50 -8.82 -1.43 17.77
CA VAL A 50 -9.07 -1.26 16.34
C VAL A 50 -9.52 -2.60 15.78
N GLU A 51 -10.58 -2.62 15.00
CA GLU A 51 -10.99 -3.80 14.26
C GLU A 51 -10.00 -4.06 13.14
N VAL A 52 -9.20 -5.13 13.24
CA VAL A 52 -8.19 -5.47 12.23
C VAL A 52 -8.69 -6.64 11.39
N ILE A 53 -8.97 -6.37 10.11
CA ILE A 53 -9.48 -7.33 9.14
C ILE A 53 -8.58 -7.40 7.90
N SER A 54 -8.66 -8.50 7.17
CA SER A 54 -8.06 -8.57 5.83
C SER A 54 -8.98 -7.98 4.78
N ALA A 55 -8.44 -7.54 3.65
CA ALA A 55 -9.23 -7.09 2.51
C ALA A 55 -10.15 -8.22 1.99
N GLU A 56 -9.73 -9.48 2.09
CA GLU A 56 -10.53 -10.65 1.71
C GLU A 56 -11.81 -10.78 2.55
N GLU A 57 -11.77 -10.41 3.84
CA GLU A 57 -12.96 -10.41 4.71
C GLU A 57 -14.03 -9.39 4.25
N LEU A 58 -13.65 -8.43 3.41
CA LEU A 58 -14.55 -7.49 2.74
C LEU A 58 -14.93 -7.92 1.31
N GLY A 59 -14.48 -9.10 0.86
CA GLY A 59 -14.67 -9.56 -0.51
C GLY A 59 -13.76 -8.88 -1.53
N TRP A 60 -12.70 -8.20 -1.09
CA TRP A 60 -11.69 -7.62 -1.97
C TRP A 60 -10.57 -8.61 -2.24
N ASP A 61 -10.13 -8.69 -3.48
CA ASP A 61 -8.96 -9.49 -3.83
C ASP A 61 -7.69 -8.77 -3.36
N THR A 62 -7.02 -9.35 -2.37
CA THR A 62 -5.82 -8.78 -1.74
C THR A 62 -4.67 -8.57 -2.73
N ASP A 63 -4.55 -9.43 -3.73
CA ASP A 63 -3.51 -9.33 -4.77
C ASP A 63 -3.90 -8.27 -5.82
N ALA A 64 -5.19 -8.13 -6.11
CA ALA A 64 -5.70 -7.14 -7.05
C ALA A 64 -5.61 -5.69 -6.53
N VAL A 65 -5.69 -5.45 -5.23
CA VAL A 65 -5.60 -4.09 -4.65
C VAL A 65 -4.30 -3.40 -5.03
N GLU A 66 -3.17 -4.10 -4.94
CA GLU A 66 -1.86 -3.56 -5.32
C GLU A 66 -1.78 -3.30 -6.83
N ALA A 67 -2.24 -4.25 -7.65
CA ALA A 67 -2.28 -4.10 -9.10
C ALA A 67 -3.16 -2.92 -9.53
N GLN A 68 -4.30 -2.71 -8.90
CA GLN A 68 -5.17 -1.55 -9.13
C GLN A 68 -4.48 -0.24 -8.78
N GLY A 69 -3.74 -0.20 -7.68
CA GLY A 69 -2.95 0.97 -7.29
C GLY A 69 -1.91 1.34 -8.35
N PHE A 70 -1.16 0.36 -8.85
CA PHE A 70 -0.19 0.60 -9.93
C PHE A 70 -0.87 0.99 -11.25
N ALA A 71 -1.98 0.37 -11.62
CA ALA A 71 -2.75 0.74 -12.80
C ALA A 71 -3.25 2.19 -12.70
N PHE A 72 -3.76 2.59 -11.54
CA PHE A 72 -4.17 3.97 -11.28
C PHE A 72 -3.01 4.96 -11.45
N MET A 73 -1.83 4.66 -10.89
CA MET A 73 -0.64 5.49 -11.04
C MET A 73 -0.17 5.58 -12.49
N ALA A 74 -0.24 4.47 -13.26
CA ALA A 74 0.10 4.46 -14.68
C ALA A 74 -0.83 5.37 -15.48
N VAL A 75 -2.14 5.30 -15.25
CA VAL A 75 -3.11 6.20 -15.89
C VAL A 75 -2.83 7.65 -15.53
N ARG A 76 -2.57 7.97 -14.27
CA ARG A 76 -2.20 9.34 -13.87
C ARG A 76 -0.94 9.82 -14.59
N ARG A 77 0.05 8.94 -14.77
CA ARG A 77 1.27 9.28 -15.54
C ARG A 77 0.96 9.59 -17.01
N LEU A 78 0.09 8.80 -17.66
CA LEU A 78 -0.34 9.05 -19.05
C LEU A 78 -0.99 10.42 -19.21
N TYR A 79 -1.77 10.85 -18.22
CA TYR A 79 -2.41 12.18 -18.21
C TYR A 79 -1.55 13.29 -17.58
N ASN A 80 -0.26 13.04 -17.32
CA ASN A 80 0.66 13.96 -16.67
C ASN A 80 0.14 14.51 -15.33
N MET A 81 -0.57 13.66 -14.58
CA MET A 81 -1.14 14.00 -13.27
C MET A 81 -0.20 13.57 -12.15
N PRO A 82 -0.10 14.34 -11.06
CA PRO A 82 0.75 13.97 -9.93
C PRO A 82 0.34 12.65 -9.28
N ILE A 83 1.33 11.85 -8.87
CA ILE A 83 1.14 10.62 -8.07
C ILE A 83 1.74 10.76 -6.66
N SER A 84 2.45 11.84 -6.39
CA SER A 84 3.11 12.11 -5.12
C SER A 84 2.76 13.53 -4.66
N PHE A 85 2.50 13.69 -3.35
CA PHE A 85 2.01 14.95 -2.78
C PHE A 85 2.75 15.24 -1.46
N PRO A 86 2.87 16.54 -1.07
CA PRO A 86 3.54 16.92 0.18
C PRO A 86 2.98 16.20 1.41
N GLY A 87 1.66 16.05 1.51
CA GLY A 87 0.99 15.41 2.65
C GLY A 87 1.09 13.88 2.69
N THR A 88 1.60 13.21 1.65
CA THR A 88 1.71 11.75 1.59
C THR A 88 3.14 11.25 1.57
N THR A 89 3.99 11.88 0.79
CA THR A 89 5.37 11.42 0.54
C THR A 89 6.43 12.45 0.93
N GLY A 90 6.02 13.62 1.43
CA GLY A 90 6.94 14.68 1.85
C GLY A 90 7.65 15.40 0.70
N VAL A 91 7.21 15.25 -0.54
CA VAL A 91 7.74 16.00 -1.67
C VAL A 91 7.39 17.49 -1.54
N PRO A 92 8.23 18.42 -2.05
CA PRO A 92 8.02 19.86 -1.85
C PRO A 92 6.78 20.39 -2.59
N VAL A 93 6.40 19.77 -3.71
CA VAL A 93 5.22 20.11 -4.53
C VAL A 93 4.62 18.83 -5.11
N PRO A 94 3.36 18.82 -5.57
CA PRO A 94 2.80 17.67 -6.28
C PRO A 94 3.68 17.25 -7.46
N MET A 95 4.09 15.99 -7.53
CA MET A 95 5.04 15.47 -8.52
C MET A 95 4.43 14.36 -9.36
N VAL A 96 4.66 14.44 -10.65
CA VAL A 96 4.41 13.34 -11.59
C VAL A 96 5.56 12.35 -11.45
N GLY A 97 5.25 11.05 -11.41
CA GLY A 97 6.25 9.98 -11.32
C GLY A 97 6.14 8.98 -12.48
N GLY A 98 7.16 8.16 -12.60
CA GLY A 98 7.26 7.15 -13.64
C GLY A 98 7.75 7.67 -14.98
N GLU A 99 8.21 6.75 -15.83
CA GLU A 99 8.66 7.02 -17.19
C GLU A 99 7.89 6.12 -18.15
N ILE A 100 7.59 6.65 -19.33
CA ILE A 100 6.90 5.91 -20.39
C ILE A 100 7.96 5.50 -21.40
N PHE A 101 8.13 4.19 -21.56
CA PHE A 101 9.00 3.62 -22.57
C PHE A 101 8.14 3.15 -23.73
N GLU A 102 8.37 3.73 -24.90
CA GLU A 102 7.77 3.23 -26.13
C GLU A 102 8.64 2.09 -26.71
N PRO A 103 8.04 0.98 -27.15
CA PRO A 103 8.81 -0.07 -27.79
C PRO A 103 9.40 0.48 -29.09
N THR A 104 10.72 0.40 -29.24
CA THR A 104 11.38 0.61 -30.55
C THR A 104 10.91 -0.51 -31.47
N LEU A 105 10.00 -0.18 -32.38
CA LEU A 105 9.68 -1.07 -33.49
C LEU A 105 10.97 -1.24 -34.30
N ASN A 106 11.64 -2.41 -34.13
CA ASN A 106 12.70 -2.83 -35.05
C ASN A 106 12.05 -3.01 -36.42
N GLU A 107 12.06 -1.98 -37.26
CA GLU A 107 11.84 -2.09 -38.72
C GLU A 107 13.01 -2.86 -39.31
N GLY A 108 13.00 -4.16 -39.24
CA GLY A 108 14.07 -4.96 -39.81
C GLY A 108 14.06 -6.45 -39.48
N ARG A 109 12.99 -7.13 -39.75
CA ARG A 109 13.04 -8.54 -40.19
C ARG A 109 11.96 -8.77 -41.25
N ARG A 110 12.30 -8.48 -42.47
CA ARG A 110 11.71 -9.15 -43.62
C ARG A 110 12.48 -10.47 -43.90
#